data_555daef21918c6e56707da00b91bd83b
#
_entry.id   555daef21918c6e56707da00b91bd83b
#
_cell.length_a   1.000
_cell.length_b   1.000
_cell.length_c   1.000
_cell.angle_alpha   90.00
_cell.angle_beta   90.00
_cell.angle_gamma   90.00
#
_symmetry.space_group_name_H-M   'P 1'
#
loop_
_entity.id
_entity.type
_entity.pdbx_description
1 polymer ?
#
loop_
_entity_poly.entity_id
_entity_poly.type
_entity_poly.pdbx_seq_one_letter_code
_entity_poly.pdbx_strand_id
1 'polypeptide(L)'
;MTRMETPRFAMRLPAHVLNGIAVSLGISLIQISFALAFGKLAALAAATGAICSSLADLPIAPARTWRRVGTGAVMACLSVLLVNLLRESGVAMGITVMFLSFCSAMALAWGLRAGPLSFIPILALIFTLAAPPPADMRALWTHCGWTAVGALVYFLWAVLSSRVLQPRYRTLALAAALSALATLLRSRAALLSRTESGGPPPLQDWIRSQVALDE
;
A
#
# COMPACT_ATOMS: atom_id res chain seq x y z
N MET A 1 -1.80 39.47 25.45
CA MET A 1 -1.46 38.70 24.26
C MET A 1 -1.64 37.22 24.56
N THR A 2 -2.85 36.72 24.39
CA THR A 2 -3.25 35.31 24.64
C THR A 2 -2.79 34.47 23.46
N ARG A 3 -1.76 33.65 23.70
CA ARG A 3 -1.35 32.60 22.76
C ARG A 3 -2.52 31.61 22.60
N MET A 4 -3.18 31.59 21.46
CA MET A 4 -4.09 30.53 21.07
C MET A 4 -3.30 29.22 21.10
N GLU A 5 -3.55 28.38 22.09
CA GLU A 5 -3.13 26.99 22.07
C GLU A 5 -3.94 26.25 21.00
N THR A 6 -3.33 26.05 19.85
CA THR A 6 -3.86 25.13 18.84
C THR A 6 -4.01 23.75 19.46
N PRO A 7 -5.13 23.04 19.24
CA PRO A 7 -5.40 21.76 19.87
C PRO A 7 -4.34 20.73 19.49
N ARG A 8 -3.49 20.39 20.47
CA ARG A 8 -2.38 19.41 20.37
C ARG A 8 -2.83 17.96 20.11
N PHE A 9 -4.13 17.71 19.97
CA PHE A 9 -4.68 16.35 19.81
C PHE A 9 -4.45 15.74 18.42
N ALA A 10 -4.33 16.56 17.35
CA ALA A 10 -4.10 16.09 16.00
C ALA A 10 -2.64 15.66 15.69
N MET A 11 -1.73 15.78 16.65
CA MET A 11 -0.28 15.61 16.45
C MET A 11 0.27 14.23 16.82
N ARG A 12 -0.55 13.27 17.25
CA ARG A 12 -0.07 11.97 17.76
C ARG A 12 -0.47 10.74 16.94
N LEU A 13 -1.14 10.91 15.77
CA LEU A 13 -1.46 9.76 14.94
C LEU A 13 -0.20 9.27 14.21
N PRO A 14 0.15 7.99 14.36
CA PRO A 14 1.29 7.41 13.66
C PRO A 14 1.08 7.44 12.14
N ALA A 15 2.16 7.49 11.37
CA ALA A 15 2.12 7.67 9.91
C ALA A 15 1.26 6.61 9.19
N HIS A 16 1.29 5.36 9.66
CA HIS A 16 0.49 4.27 9.09
C HIS A 16 -1.02 4.48 9.28
N VAL A 17 -1.47 5.05 10.41
CA VAL A 17 -2.90 5.36 10.63
C VAL A 17 -3.36 6.48 9.71
N LEU A 18 -2.53 7.51 9.55
CA LEU A 18 -2.83 8.62 8.65
C LEU A 18 -2.95 8.16 7.20
N ASN A 19 -2.03 7.27 6.77
CA ASN A 19 -2.08 6.65 5.45
C ASN A 19 -3.32 5.77 5.29
N GLY A 20 -3.64 4.94 6.28
CA GLY A 20 -4.84 4.09 6.27
C GLY A 20 -6.12 4.90 6.09
N ILE A 21 -6.25 6.04 6.79
CA ILE A 21 -7.39 6.95 6.64
C ILE A 21 -7.43 7.54 5.22
N ALA A 22 -6.30 8.00 4.68
CA ALA A 22 -6.24 8.58 3.35
C ALA A 22 -6.61 7.55 2.26
N VAL A 23 -6.11 6.31 2.38
CA VAL A 23 -6.43 5.18 1.49
C VAL A 23 -7.92 4.85 1.55
N SER A 24 -8.47 4.66 2.75
CA SER A 24 -9.89 4.33 2.93
C SER A 24 -10.82 5.41 2.38
N LEU A 25 -10.51 6.68 2.64
CA LEU A 25 -11.24 7.81 2.08
C LEU A 25 -11.18 7.81 0.54
N GLY A 26 -10.01 7.60 -0.05
CA GLY A 26 -9.84 7.57 -1.49
C GLY A 26 -10.69 6.47 -2.14
N ILE A 27 -10.62 5.24 -1.63
CA ILE A 27 -11.40 4.12 -2.15
C ILE A 27 -12.91 4.37 -1.99
N SER A 28 -13.36 4.80 -0.80
CA SER A 28 -14.78 5.07 -0.54
C SER A 28 -15.32 6.17 -1.44
N LEU A 29 -14.55 7.23 -1.66
CA LEU A 29 -14.92 8.35 -2.51
C LEU A 29 -15.07 7.91 -3.98
N ILE A 30 -14.14 7.09 -4.48
CA ILE A 30 -14.20 6.52 -5.82
C ILE A 30 -15.44 5.63 -5.94
N GLN A 31 -15.66 4.71 -5.01
CA GLN A 31 -16.78 3.78 -5.07
C GLN A 31 -18.13 4.50 -5.05
N ILE A 32 -18.31 5.46 -4.15
CA ILE A 32 -19.56 6.23 -4.03
C ILE A 32 -19.79 7.09 -5.29
N SER A 33 -18.76 7.81 -5.75
CA SER A 33 -18.89 8.69 -6.93
C SER A 33 -19.25 7.89 -8.19
N PHE A 34 -18.59 6.73 -8.39
CA PHE A 34 -18.89 5.88 -9.54
C PHE A 34 -20.26 5.18 -9.42
N ALA A 35 -20.69 4.82 -8.21
CA ALA A 35 -22.01 4.23 -7.99
C ALA A 35 -23.13 5.21 -8.32
N LEU A 36 -22.96 6.48 -7.96
CA LEU A 36 -23.94 7.53 -8.24
C LEU A 36 -23.95 7.97 -9.70
N ALA A 37 -22.77 8.06 -10.35
CA ALA A 37 -22.65 8.58 -11.70
C ALA A 37 -22.88 7.52 -12.79
N PHE A 38 -22.40 6.29 -12.59
CA PHE A 38 -22.32 5.25 -13.64
C PHE A 38 -22.99 3.92 -13.23
N GLY A 39 -23.51 3.84 -12.01
CA GLY A 39 -24.19 2.67 -11.49
C GLY A 39 -23.27 1.62 -10.85
N LYS A 40 -23.89 0.56 -10.30
CA LYS A 40 -23.24 -0.41 -9.42
C LYS A 40 -22.12 -1.21 -10.10
N LEU A 41 -22.31 -1.63 -11.35
CA LEU A 41 -21.30 -2.44 -12.07
C LEU A 41 -20.03 -1.66 -12.37
N ALA A 42 -20.16 -0.40 -12.78
CA ALA A 42 -19.02 0.49 -13.00
C ALA A 42 -18.28 0.78 -11.68
N ALA A 43 -19.02 0.98 -10.59
CA ALA A 43 -18.46 1.22 -9.27
C ALA A 43 -17.66 0.01 -8.76
N LEU A 44 -18.16 -1.21 -8.95
CA LEU A 44 -17.43 -2.43 -8.54
C LEU A 44 -16.13 -2.61 -9.34
N ALA A 45 -16.18 -2.39 -10.65
CA ALA A 45 -14.99 -2.49 -11.49
C ALA A 45 -13.96 -1.39 -11.14
N ALA A 46 -14.40 -0.14 -10.95
CA ALA A 46 -13.54 0.96 -10.53
C ALA A 46 -12.95 0.73 -9.12
N ALA A 47 -13.75 0.23 -8.18
CA ALA A 47 -13.30 -0.11 -6.84
C ALA A 47 -12.22 -1.20 -6.88
N THR A 48 -12.36 -2.23 -7.73
CA THR A 48 -11.33 -3.26 -7.92
C THR A 48 -9.99 -2.64 -8.34
N GLY A 49 -9.99 -1.74 -9.32
CA GLY A 49 -8.80 -1.03 -9.75
C GLY A 49 -8.19 -0.17 -8.65
N ALA A 50 -9.02 0.56 -7.91
CA ALA A 50 -8.59 1.41 -6.79
C ALA A 50 -7.99 0.59 -5.65
N ILE A 51 -8.65 -0.49 -5.22
CA ILE A 51 -8.19 -1.36 -4.12
C ILE A 51 -6.86 -2.03 -4.49
N CYS A 52 -6.75 -2.60 -5.69
CA CYS A 52 -5.50 -3.22 -6.13
C CYS A 52 -4.34 -2.21 -6.19
N SER A 53 -4.60 -0.99 -6.67
CA SER A 53 -3.59 0.08 -6.71
C SER A 53 -3.20 0.56 -5.32
N SER A 54 -4.12 0.54 -4.35
CA SER A 54 -3.89 1.01 -2.98
C SER A 54 -2.91 0.14 -2.19
N LEU A 55 -2.78 -1.14 -2.53
CA LEU A 55 -1.79 -2.03 -1.90
C LEU A 55 -0.35 -1.56 -2.11
N ALA A 56 -0.09 -0.85 -3.21
CA ALA A 56 1.22 -0.27 -3.48
C ALA A 56 1.47 1.07 -2.76
N ASP A 57 0.44 1.64 -2.11
CA ASP A 57 0.49 2.94 -1.44
C ASP A 57 0.99 2.80 0.00
N LEU A 58 2.30 2.84 0.16
CA LEU A 58 2.98 2.80 1.45
C LEU A 58 3.43 4.22 1.85
N PRO A 59 3.46 4.55 3.17
CA PRO A 59 3.91 5.84 3.68
C PRO A 59 5.44 6.01 3.52
N ILE A 60 5.89 6.11 2.28
CA ILE A 60 7.31 6.26 1.90
C ILE A 60 7.49 7.63 1.21
N ALA A 61 8.74 8.02 0.97
CA ALA A 61 9.07 9.28 0.29
C ALA A 61 8.26 9.49 -1.01
N PRO A 62 7.60 10.65 -1.18
CA PRO A 62 6.66 10.91 -2.29
C PRO A 62 7.28 10.75 -3.68
N ALA A 63 8.59 10.95 -3.82
CA ALA A 63 9.31 10.76 -5.07
C ALA A 63 9.24 9.31 -5.60
N ARG A 64 8.92 8.33 -4.76
CA ARG A 64 8.80 6.91 -5.13
C ARG A 64 7.35 6.42 -5.17
N THR A 65 6.43 7.11 -4.51
CA THR A 65 5.01 6.71 -4.43
C THR A 65 4.38 6.61 -5.81
N TRP A 66 4.59 7.60 -6.69
CA TRP A 66 4.03 7.58 -8.04
C TRP A 66 4.50 6.39 -8.88
N ARG A 67 5.77 5.98 -8.76
CA ARG A 67 6.30 4.80 -9.45
C ARG A 67 5.67 3.51 -8.94
N ARG A 68 5.55 3.37 -7.62
CA ARG A 68 5.00 2.16 -6.99
C ARG A 68 3.51 2.00 -7.25
N VAL A 69 2.74 3.04 -6.99
CA VAL A 69 1.29 3.01 -7.23
C VAL A 69 1.00 2.87 -8.73
N GLY A 70 1.79 3.52 -9.59
CA GLY A 70 1.69 3.37 -11.03
C GLY A 70 1.99 1.94 -11.49
N THR A 71 3.06 1.31 -11.01
CA THR A 71 3.35 -0.10 -11.33
C THR A 71 2.26 -1.02 -10.79
N GLY A 72 1.74 -0.78 -9.58
CA GLY A 72 0.63 -1.53 -9.01
C GLY A 72 -0.64 -1.41 -9.86
N ALA A 73 -0.98 -0.20 -10.31
CA ALA A 73 -2.13 0.04 -11.19
C ALA A 73 -2.00 -0.72 -12.53
N VAL A 74 -0.83 -0.66 -13.15
CA VAL A 74 -0.55 -1.40 -14.41
C VAL A 74 -0.67 -2.91 -14.19
N MET A 75 -0.05 -3.45 -13.13
CA MET A 75 -0.15 -4.87 -12.79
C MET A 75 -1.60 -5.30 -12.55
N ALA A 76 -2.39 -4.50 -11.82
CA ALA A 76 -3.80 -4.77 -11.60
C ALA A 76 -4.59 -4.82 -12.92
N CYS A 77 -4.43 -3.82 -13.78
CA CYS A 77 -5.12 -3.76 -15.08
C CYS A 77 -4.75 -4.94 -15.99
N LEU A 78 -3.46 -5.30 -16.06
CA LEU A 78 -3.00 -6.45 -16.84
C LEU A 78 -3.57 -7.76 -16.29
N SER A 79 -3.61 -7.93 -14.96
CA SER A 79 -4.18 -9.13 -14.33
C SER A 79 -5.68 -9.24 -14.61
N VAL A 80 -6.44 -8.14 -14.46
CA VAL A 80 -7.88 -8.10 -14.76
C VAL A 80 -8.16 -8.42 -16.24
N LEU A 81 -7.38 -7.83 -17.16
CA LEU A 81 -7.50 -8.09 -18.58
C LEU A 81 -7.23 -9.57 -18.91
N LEU A 82 -6.13 -10.12 -18.40
CA LEU A 82 -5.74 -11.52 -18.64
C LEU A 82 -6.80 -12.49 -18.12
N VAL A 83 -7.30 -12.27 -16.91
CA VAL A 83 -8.35 -13.09 -16.30
C VAL A 83 -9.64 -13.04 -17.11
N ASN A 84 -10.12 -11.85 -17.50
CA ASN A 84 -11.34 -11.73 -18.29
C ASN A 84 -11.21 -12.35 -19.69
N LEU A 85 -10.04 -12.23 -20.31
CA LEU A 85 -9.80 -12.78 -21.67
C LEU A 85 -9.77 -14.31 -21.69
N LEU A 86 -9.24 -14.93 -20.63
CA LEU A 86 -9.02 -16.38 -20.56
C LEU A 86 -10.09 -17.11 -19.74
N ARG A 87 -11.10 -16.39 -19.24
CA ARG A 87 -12.13 -16.93 -18.34
C ARG A 87 -13.01 -17.99 -18.99
N GLU A 88 -13.22 -17.95 -20.31
CA GLU A 88 -14.10 -18.88 -21.01
C GLU A 88 -13.52 -20.29 -21.09
N SER A 89 -12.20 -20.45 -21.10
CA SER A 89 -11.54 -21.75 -21.15
C SER A 89 -11.02 -22.17 -19.77
N GLY A 90 -11.57 -23.24 -19.22
CA GLY A 90 -11.15 -23.76 -17.90
C GLY A 90 -9.66 -24.11 -17.82
N VAL A 91 -9.08 -24.63 -18.91
CA VAL A 91 -7.65 -24.97 -18.97
C VAL A 91 -6.82 -23.68 -19.00
N ALA A 92 -7.17 -22.71 -19.85
CA ALA A 92 -6.47 -21.44 -19.93
C ALA A 92 -6.56 -20.67 -18.60
N MET A 93 -7.71 -20.74 -17.93
CA MET A 93 -7.90 -20.16 -16.62
C MET A 93 -6.99 -20.80 -15.56
N GLY A 94 -6.89 -22.14 -15.55
CA GLY A 94 -5.97 -22.87 -14.65
C GLY A 94 -4.52 -22.43 -14.85
N ILE A 95 -4.07 -22.32 -16.10
CA ILE A 95 -2.72 -21.82 -16.45
C ILE A 95 -2.54 -20.38 -15.97
N THR A 96 -3.55 -19.52 -16.14
CA THR A 96 -3.51 -18.11 -15.70
C THR A 96 -3.36 -18.01 -14.19
N VAL A 97 -4.13 -18.78 -13.41
CA VAL A 97 -4.02 -18.82 -11.96
C VAL A 97 -2.62 -19.25 -11.53
N MET A 98 -2.10 -20.32 -12.13
CA MET A 98 -0.76 -20.81 -11.84
C MET A 98 0.32 -19.77 -12.17
N PHE A 99 0.22 -19.13 -13.34
CA PHE A 99 1.16 -18.09 -13.77
C PHE A 99 1.13 -16.85 -12.84
N LEU A 100 -0.05 -16.32 -12.53
CA LEU A 100 -0.18 -15.15 -11.64
C LEU A 100 0.30 -15.47 -10.22
N SER A 101 0.01 -16.65 -9.71
CA SER A 101 0.48 -17.11 -8.40
C SER A 101 2.01 -17.25 -8.38
N PHE A 102 2.59 -17.81 -9.44
CA PHE A 102 4.04 -17.91 -9.58
C PHE A 102 4.71 -16.55 -9.65
N CYS A 103 4.20 -15.63 -10.49
CA CYS A 103 4.72 -14.26 -10.58
C CYS A 103 4.62 -13.53 -9.23
N SER A 104 3.54 -13.72 -8.49
CA SER A 104 3.33 -13.16 -7.14
C SER A 104 4.37 -13.70 -6.15
N ALA A 105 4.61 -15.01 -6.16
CA ALA A 105 5.62 -15.63 -5.31
C ALA A 105 7.04 -15.16 -5.66
N MET A 106 7.35 -15.05 -6.95
CA MET A 106 8.65 -14.52 -7.40
C MET A 106 8.84 -13.05 -7.03
N ALA A 107 7.78 -12.22 -7.09
CA ALA A 107 7.86 -10.84 -6.65
C ALA A 107 8.17 -10.72 -5.14
N LEU A 108 7.68 -11.66 -4.32
CA LEU A 108 7.99 -11.71 -2.89
C LEU A 108 9.48 -12.02 -2.62
N ALA A 109 10.12 -12.80 -3.50
CA ALA A 109 11.54 -13.12 -3.39
C ALA A 109 12.46 -11.89 -3.57
N TRP A 110 11.97 -10.79 -4.16
CA TRP A 110 12.71 -9.52 -4.29
C TRP A 110 12.74 -8.70 -2.98
N GLY A 111 12.27 -9.26 -1.88
CA GLY A 111 12.37 -8.72 -0.53
C GLY A 111 11.11 -8.03 -0.03
N LEU A 112 11.12 -7.69 1.26
CA LEU A 112 9.98 -7.12 2.00
C LEU A 112 9.37 -5.86 1.36
N ARG A 113 10.17 -5.09 0.62
CA ARG A 113 9.69 -3.89 -0.08
C ARG A 113 8.79 -4.21 -1.28
N ALA A 114 8.90 -5.38 -1.86
CA ALA A 114 8.07 -5.86 -2.97
C ALA A 114 6.83 -6.63 -2.47
N GLY A 115 6.78 -6.99 -1.19
CA GLY A 115 5.69 -7.76 -0.59
C GLY A 115 4.28 -7.27 -0.94
N PRO A 116 3.94 -6.00 -0.74
CA PRO A 116 2.60 -5.51 -1.08
C PRO A 116 2.26 -5.60 -2.57
N LEU A 117 3.24 -5.45 -3.46
CA LEU A 117 3.05 -5.58 -4.91
C LEU A 117 2.75 -7.03 -5.32
N SER A 118 3.30 -8.02 -4.61
CA SER A 118 3.06 -9.43 -4.90
C SER A 118 1.61 -9.86 -4.71
N PHE A 119 0.85 -9.21 -3.84
CA PHE A 119 -0.56 -9.50 -3.61
C PHE A 119 -1.50 -8.94 -4.68
N ILE A 120 -1.07 -7.95 -5.46
CA ILE A 120 -1.92 -7.26 -6.45
C ILE A 120 -2.49 -8.21 -7.50
N PRO A 121 -1.70 -9.08 -8.19
CA PRO A 121 -2.24 -9.99 -9.19
C PRO A 121 -3.24 -10.99 -8.63
N ILE A 122 -2.98 -11.50 -7.42
CA ILE A 122 -3.88 -12.46 -6.75
C ILE A 122 -5.19 -11.78 -6.37
N LEU A 123 -5.12 -10.58 -5.80
CA LEU A 123 -6.32 -9.85 -5.40
C LEU A 123 -7.15 -9.41 -6.62
N ALA A 124 -6.49 -8.97 -7.69
CA ALA A 124 -7.14 -8.65 -8.95
C ALA A 124 -7.85 -9.87 -9.55
N LEU A 125 -7.22 -11.04 -9.51
CA LEU A 125 -7.80 -12.31 -9.93
C LEU A 125 -9.05 -12.65 -9.11
N ILE A 126 -8.98 -12.58 -7.78
CA ILE A 126 -10.11 -12.88 -6.88
C ILE A 126 -11.29 -11.95 -7.17
N PHE A 127 -11.07 -10.65 -7.24
CA PHE A 127 -12.14 -9.70 -7.51
C PHE A 127 -12.75 -9.85 -8.91
N THR A 128 -11.91 -10.14 -9.91
CA THR A 128 -12.39 -10.34 -11.28
C THR A 128 -13.22 -11.63 -11.40
N LEU A 129 -12.85 -12.69 -10.68
CA LEU A 129 -13.61 -13.92 -10.64
C LEU A 129 -14.90 -13.81 -9.85
N ALA A 130 -14.91 -13.00 -8.79
CA ALA A 130 -16.10 -12.73 -8.00
C ALA A 130 -17.13 -11.87 -8.75
N ALA A 131 -16.69 -11.09 -9.74
CA ALA A 131 -17.59 -10.33 -10.60
C ALA A 131 -18.32 -11.24 -11.61
N PRO A 132 -19.56 -10.90 -12.03
CA PRO A 132 -20.25 -11.66 -13.09
C PRO A 132 -19.42 -11.68 -14.38
N PRO A 133 -19.44 -12.80 -15.11
CA PRO A 133 -18.71 -12.90 -16.38
C PRO A 133 -19.25 -11.87 -17.38
N PRO A 134 -18.37 -11.24 -18.17
CA PRO A 134 -18.81 -10.35 -19.24
C PRO A 134 -19.60 -11.15 -20.29
N ALA A 135 -20.76 -10.64 -20.70
CA ALA A 135 -21.62 -11.31 -21.67
C ALA A 135 -21.02 -11.28 -23.08
N ASP A 136 -20.33 -10.20 -23.43
CA ASP A 136 -19.74 -9.98 -24.75
C ASP A 136 -18.35 -9.34 -24.62
N MET A 137 -17.62 -9.31 -25.73
CA MET A 137 -16.33 -8.61 -25.84
C MET A 137 -16.44 -7.12 -25.47
N ARG A 138 -17.57 -6.49 -25.78
CA ARG A 138 -17.83 -5.09 -25.41
C ARG A 138 -17.95 -4.92 -23.90
N ALA A 139 -18.65 -5.82 -23.23
CA ALA A 139 -18.78 -5.83 -21.78
C ALA A 139 -17.42 -6.05 -21.10
N LEU A 140 -16.56 -6.92 -21.69
CA LEU A 140 -15.19 -7.15 -21.24
C LEU A 140 -14.37 -5.84 -21.28
N TRP A 141 -14.34 -5.17 -22.42
CA TRP A 141 -13.60 -3.90 -22.55
C TRP A 141 -14.16 -2.82 -21.65
N THR A 142 -15.47 -2.79 -21.46
CA THR A 142 -16.12 -1.83 -20.53
C THR A 142 -15.69 -2.10 -19.09
N HIS A 143 -15.67 -3.36 -18.66
CA HIS A 143 -15.21 -3.73 -17.32
C HIS A 143 -13.73 -3.40 -17.11
N CYS A 144 -12.85 -3.76 -18.06
CA CYS A 144 -11.43 -3.40 -18.00
C CYS A 144 -11.23 -1.89 -18.02
N GLY A 145 -12.01 -1.16 -18.80
CA GLY A 145 -11.99 0.29 -18.87
C GLY A 145 -12.32 0.94 -17.54
N TRP A 146 -13.41 0.52 -16.88
CA TRP A 146 -13.78 1.03 -15.56
C TRP A 146 -12.74 0.69 -14.50
N THR A 147 -12.14 -0.49 -14.55
CA THR A 147 -11.03 -0.87 -13.66
C THR A 147 -9.83 0.03 -13.85
N ALA A 148 -9.46 0.31 -15.11
CA ALA A 148 -8.34 1.19 -15.42
C ALA A 148 -8.61 2.65 -14.97
N VAL A 149 -9.84 3.15 -15.19
CA VAL A 149 -10.23 4.48 -14.72
C VAL A 149 -10.20 4.55 -13.19
N GLY A 150 -10.71 3.54 -12.49
CA GLY A 150 -10.66 3.48 -11.03
C GLY A 150 -9.22 3.45 -10.50
N ALA A 151 -8.35 2.67 -11.12
CA ALA A 151 -6.92 2.62 -10.80
C ALA A 151 -6.22 3.97 -11.05
N LEU A 152 -6.55 4.66 -12.15
CA LEU A 152 -6.02 5.98 -12.49
C LEU A 152 -6.48 7.05 -11.51
N VAL A 153 -7.76 7.08 -11.18
CA VAL A 153 -8.31 8.04 -10.19
C VAL A 153 -7.66 7.82 -8.83
N TYR A 154 -7.50 6.57 -8.41
CA TYR A 154 -6.80 6.27 -7.18
C TYR A 154 -5.32 6.67 -7.24
N PHE A 155 -4.64 6.45 -8.36
CA PHE A 155 -3.26 6.89 -8.56
C PHE A 155 -3.12 8.41 -8.38
N LEU A 156 -4.02 9.19 -8.98
CA LEU A 156 -4.04 10.65 -8.81
C LEU A 156 -4.30 11.04 -7.36
N TRP A 157 -5.23 10.37 -6.68
CA TRP A 157 -5.49 10.55 -5.26
C TRP A 157 -4.26 10.26 -4.40
N ALA A 158 -3.58 9.13 -4.64
CA ALA A 158 -2.38 8.74 -3.90
C ALA A 158 -1.23 9.73 -4.08
N VAL A 159 -1.02 10.23 -5.31
CA VAL A 159 -0.01 11.26 -5.57
C VAL A 159 -0.38 12.59 -4.89
N LEU A 160 -1.64 13.00 -4.92
CA LEU A 160 -2.10 14.23 -4.28
C LEU A 160 -2.01 14.14 -2.76
N SER A 161 -2.53 13.06 -2.17
CA SER A 161 -2.49 12.83 -0.73
C SER A 161 -1.06 12.72 -0.22
N SER A 162 -0.17 12.04 -0.94
CA SER A 162 1.25 11.95 -0.58
C SER A 162 1.94 13.31 -0.58
N ARG A 163 1.62 14.21 -1.51
CA ARG A 163 2.15 15.58 -1.53
C ARG A 163 1.64 16.42 -0.36
N VAL A 164 0.35 16.33 -0.05
CA VAL A 164 -0.28 17.09 1.05
C VAL A 164 0.22 16.59 2.41
N LEU A 165 0.40 15.28 2.57
CA LEU A 165 0.86 14.69 3.83
C LEU A 165 2.40 14.66 3.98
N GLN A 166 3.13 14.97 2.92
CA GLN A 166 4.61 14.98 2.90
C GLN A 166 5.26 15.68 4.09
N PRO A 167 4.87 16.93 4.47
CA PRO A 167 5.51 17.62 5.59
C PRO A 167 5.30 16.87 6.92
N ARG A 168 4.13 16.26 7.10
CA ARG A 168 3.82 15.45 8.29
C ARG A 168 4.60 14.14 8.33
N TYR A 169 4.72 13.45 7.20
CA TYR A 169 5.52 12.21 7.12
C TYR A 169 7.00 12.47 7.39
N ARG A 170 7.55 13.58 6.92
CA ARG A 170 8.93 13.97 7.21
C ARG A 170 9.16 14.24 8.70
N THR A 171 8.27 14.99 9.35
CA THR A 171 8.39 15.27 10.78
C THR A 171 8.23 14.01 11.64
N LEU A 172 7.30 13.10 11.27
CA LEU A 172 7.10 11.84 11.98
C LEU A 172 8.29 10.89 11.77
N ALA A 173 8.83 10.78 10.56
CA ALA A 173 10.02 9.98 10.28
C ALA A 173 11.26 10.51 11.02
N LEU A 174 11.43 11.84 11.06
CA LEU A 174 12.52 12.47 11.82
C LEU A 174 12.39 12.20 13.32
N ALA A 175 11.17 12.32 13.86
CA ALA A 175 10.91 12.04 15.27
C ALA A 175 11.16 10.56 15.61
N ALA A 176 10.76 9.64 14.73
CA ALA A 176 11.03 8.21 14.88
C ALA A 176 12.52 7.90 14.84
N ALA A 177 13.26 8.48 13.89
CA ALA A 177 14.71 8.31 13.77
C ALA A 177 15.45 8.87 15.02
N LEU A 178 15.04 10.05 15.50
CA LEU A 178 15.63 10.64 16.71
C LEU A 178 15.34 9.80 17.96
N SER A 179 14.13 9.25 18.08
CA SER A 179 13.77 8.37 19.21
C SER A 179 14.55 7.06 19.17
N ALA A 180 14.73 6.45 17.99
CA ALA A 180 15.53 5.26 17.81
C ALA A 180 17.02 5.52 18.14
N LEU A 181 17.57 6.64 17.68
CA LEU A 181 18.93 7.06 18.00
C LEU A 181 19.11 7.29 19.51
N ALA A 182 18.15 7.97 20.16
CA ALA A 182 18.18 8.18 21.60
C ALA A 182 18.14 6.86 22.39
N THR A 183 17.36 5.89 21.93
CA THR A 183 17.30 4.55 22.54
C THR A 183 18.63 3.81 22.37
N LEU A 184 19.22 3.87 21.19
CA LEU A 184 20.52 3.26 20.91
C LEU A 184 21.65 3.90 21.74
N LEU A 185 21.66 5.21 21.89
CA LEU A 185 22.65 5.91 22.72
C LEU A 185 22.49 5.53 24.20
N ARG A 186 21.22 5.43 24.69
CA ARG A 186 20.98 4.99 26.07
C ARG A 186 21.40 3.55 26.31
N SER A 187 21.15 2.63 25.36
CA SER A 187 21.57 1.25 25.47
C SER A 187 23.12 1.12 25.46
N ARG A 188 23.80 1.91 24.63
CA ARG A 188 25.27 1.97 24.64
C ARG A 188 25.84 2.56 25.92
N ALA A 189 25.25 3.65 26.43
CA ALA A 189 25.66 4.22 27.71
C ALA A 189 25.46 3.24 28.87
N ALA A 190 24.35 2.49 28.88
CA ALA A 190 24.11 1.43 29.86
C ALA A 190 25.11 0.27 29.77
N LEU A 191 25.57 -0.07 28.55
CA LEU A 191 26.65 -1.06 28.40
C LEU A 191 27.99 -0.57 28.96
N LEU A 192 28.34 0.68 28.67
CA LEU A 192 29.59 1.27 29.19
C LEU A 192 29.60 1.39 30.74
N SER A 193 28.49 1.84 31.33
CA SER A 193 28.37 1.92 32.79
C SER A 193 28.34 0.54 33.48
N ARG A 194 27.88 -0.52 32.79
CA ARG A 194 27.94 -1.91 33.32
C ARG A 194 29.26 -2.57 33.15
N THR A 195 30.06 -2.18 32.17
CA THR A 195 31.41 -2.71 31.99
C THR A 195 32.28 -2.33 33.20
N GLU A 196 32.02 -1.19 33.84
CA GLU A 196 32.67 -0.80 35.09
C GLU A 196 32.18 -1.62 36.31
N SER A 197 30.99 -2.23 36.26
CA SER A 197 30.39 -3.01 37.38
C SER A 197 30.46 -4.54 37.21
N GLY A 198 31.12 -5.07 36.19
CA GLY A 198 31.42 -6.50 36.05
C GLY A 198 30.24 -7.44 35.72
N GLY A 199 29.09 -6.95 35.28
CA GLY A 199 27.93 -7.78 34.90
C GLY A 199 27.91 -8.17 33.42
N PRO A 200 27.27 -9.34 33.06
CA PRO A 200 27.18 -9.76 31.67
C PRO A 200 26.39 -8.75 30.83
N PRO A 201 26.81 -8.43 29.60
CA PRO A 201 26.15 -7.43 28.74
C PRO A 201 24.75 -7.90 28.31
N PRO A 202 23.75 -7.03 28.32
CA PRO A 202 22.44 -7.34 27.76
C PRO A 202 22.48 -7.33 26.22
N LEU A 203 23.05 -8.39 25.65
CA LEU A 203 23.23 -8.56 24.21
C LEU A 203 21.89 -8.46 23.44
N GLN A 204 20.80 -8.92 24.06
CA GLN A 204 19.47 -8.93 23.46
C GLN A 204 18.91 -7.52 23.24
N ASP A 205 19.14 -6.58 24.16
CA ASP A 205 18.64 -5.20 24.03
C ASP A 205 19.46 -4.42 22.98
N TRP A 206 20.74 -4.75 22.85
CA TRP A 206 21.60 -4.18 21.82
C TRP A 206 21.19 -4.67 20.41
N ILE A 207 20.94 -5.97 20.25
CA ILE A 207 20.48 -6.56 18.98
C ILE A 207 19.12 -5.96 18.56
N ARG A 208 18.16 -5.82 19.50
CA ARG A 208 16.86 -5.18 19.21
C ARG A 208 16.98 -3.73 18.77
N SER A 209 17.88 -2.97 19.38
CA SER A 209 18.06 -1.55 19.02
C SER A 209 18.76 -1.38 17.66
N GLN A 210 19.60 -2.31 17.25
CA GLN A 210 20.20 -2.32 15.91
C GLN A 210 19.16 -2.67 14.83
N VAL A 211 18.32 -3.67 15.06
CA VAL A 211 17.26 -4.06 14.11
C VAL A 211 16.26 -2.92 13.90
N ALA A 212 15.91 -2.17 14.95
CA ALA A 212 15.02 -1.02 14.85
C ALA A 212 15.59 0.18 14.07
N LEU A 213 16.89 0.21 13.80
CA LEU A 213 17.55 1.25 12.98
C LEU A 213 17.66 0.89 11.51
N ASP A 214 17.58 -0.42 11.18
CA ASP A 214 17.65 -0.91 9.80
C ASP A 214 16.27 -0.96 9.11
N GLU A 215 15.17 -0.76 9.86
CA GLU A 215 13.80 -0.58 9.37
C GLU A 215 13.48 0.90 9.04
#